data_57318206a629b705758090c53abd0922
#
_entry.id   57318206a629b705758090c53abd0922
#
_cell.length_a   1.000
_cell.length_b   1.000
_cell.length_c   1.000
_cell.angle_alpha   90.00
_cell.angle_beta   90.00
_cell.angle_gamma   90.00
#
_symmetry.space_group_name_H-M   'P 1'
#
loop_
_entity.id
_entity.type
_entity.pdbx_description
1 polymer ?
#
loop_
_entity_poly.entity_id
_entity_poly.type
_entity_poly.pdbx_seq_one_letter_code
_entity_poly.pdbx_strand_id
1 'polypeptide(L)'
;MLDTPGHVDFSAEMERTLQVLDYAILVISATDGVQGHTRTLWRLLKHYNVPTFIFVNKMDMQGTDAEKVQAELKSELSDGCVDFSSQDLFEELAMCSEPLLDEFMESGELTDAHIAQAVAQREVFPCFYGSALKLDRVDTLIQGLSRFMCERNYPDDFFCPRIQDRQG
;
A
#
# COMPACT_ATOMS: atom_id res chain seq x y z
N MET A 1 -7.35 6.27 -11.10
CA MET A 1 -7.60 5.34 -9.98
C MET A 1 -8.53 4.24 -10.48
N LEU A 2 -8.14 2.98 -10.33
CA LEU A 2 -8.97 1.82 -10.71
C LEU A 2 -9.52 1.20 -9.43
N ASP A 3 -10.84 1.06 -9.34
CA ASP A 3 -11.51 0.38 -8.23
C ASP A 3 -11.77 -1.07 -8.61
N THR A 4 -11.34 -2.00 -7.76
CA THR A 4 -11.56 -3.43 -7.99
C THR A 4 -12.43 -3.99 -6.88
N PRO A 5 -13.59 -4.58 -7.20
CA PRO A 5 -14.46 -5.15 -6.19
C PRO A 5 -13.79 -6.30 -5.44
N GLY A 6 -13.93 -6.30 -4.12
CA GLY A 6 -13.29 -7.25 -3.20
C GLY A 6 -13.90 -8.66 -3.18
N HIS A 7 -14.75 -9.03 -4.15
CA HIS A 7 -15.39 -10.33 -4.22
C HIS A 7 -14.63 -11.30 -5.16
N VAL A 8 -14.42 -12.40 -4.68
CA VAL A 8 -13.80 -13.72 -4.89
C VAL A 8 -13.64 -14.27 -6.32
N ASP A 9 -13.79 -13.50 -7.35
CA ASP A 9 -13.38 -13.94 -8.69
C ASP A 9 -12.05 -13.27 -9.08
N PHE A 10 -10.94 -13.92 -8.70
CA PHE A 10 -9.63 -13.61 -9.24
C PHE A 10 -9.62 -13.96 -10.72
N SER A 11 -10.27 -13.12 -11.52
CA SER A 11 -10.37 -13.28 -12.95
C SER A 11 -9.05 -12.87 -13.62
N ALA A 12 -8.83 -13.38 -14.83
CA ALA A 12 -7.72 -12.94 -15.68
C ALA A 12 -7.69 -11.41 -15.90
N GLU A 13 -8.82 -10.73 -15.67
CA GLU A 13 -8.93 -9.27 -15.73
C GLU A 13 -8.23 -8.59 -14.55
N MET A 14 -8.33 -9.15 -13.34
CA MET A 14 -7.62 -8.62 -12.18
C MET A 14 -6.10 -8.75 -12.36
N GLU A 15 -5.63 -9.89 -12.84
CA GLU A 15 -4.19 -10.08 -13.11
C GLU A 15 -3.66 -9.09 -14.14
N ARG A 16 -4.42 -8.83 -15.21
CA ARG A 16 -4.05 -7.81 -16.21
C ARG A 16 -4.01 -6.40 -15.60
N THR A 17 -4.95 -6.09 -14.71
CA THR A 17 -4.97 -4.82 -13.99
C THR A 17 -3.75 -4.66 -13.11
N LEU A 18 -3.37 -5.69 -12.35
CA LEU A 18 -2.19 -5.66 -11.48
C LEU A 18 -0.87 -5.39 -12.23
N GLN A 19 -0.77 -5.84 -13.49
CA GLN A 19 0.43 -5.63 -14.32
C GLN A 19 0.67 -4.17 -14.72
N VAL A 20 -0.38 -3.33 -14.67
CA VAL A 20 -0.32 -1.93 -15.09
C VAL A 20 -0.43 -0.95 -13.92
N LEU A 21 -0.53 -1.45 -12.68
CA LEU A 21 -0.60 -0.60 -11.50
C LEU A 21 0.77 -0.10 -11.07
N ASP A 22 0.85 1.20 -10.81
CA ASP A 22 2.03 1.81 -10.18
C ASP A 22 2.03 1.58 -8.68
N TYR A 23 0.87 1.71 -8.06
CA TYR A 23 0.63 1.54 -6.64
C TYR A 23 -0.74 0.92 -6.39
N ALA A 24 -0.88 0.23 -5.28
CA ALA A 24 -2.15 -0.31 -4.80
C ALA A 24 -2.49 0.25 -3.41
N ILE A 25 -3.78 0.39 -3.14
CA ILE A 25 -4.30 0.62 -1.79
C ILE A 25 -5.07 -0.64 -1.40
N LEU A 26 -4.57 -1.36 -0.41
CA LEU A 26 -5.23 -2.53 0.15
C LEU A 26 -6.12 -2.10 1.32
N VAL A 27 -7.42 -2.22 1.16
CA VAL A 27 -8.40 -1.85 2.20
C VAL A 27 -8.75 -3.09 3.02
N ILE A 28 -8.53 -3.03 4.33
CA ILE A 28 -8.79 -4.11 5.28
C ILE A 28 -9.79 -3.63 6.32
N SER A 29 -10.78 -4.45 6.67
CA SER A 29 -11.73 -4.15 7.75
C SER A 29 -11.10 -4.47 9.09
N ALA A 30 -11.07 -3.51 10.01
CA ALA A 30 -10.55 -3.71 11.37
C ALA A 30 -11.33 -4.77 12.17
N THR A 31 -12.62 -4.96 11.85
CA THR A 31 -13.46 -5.98 12.50
C THR A 31 -13.19 -7.39 12.02
N ASP A 32 -12.78 -7.54 10.76
CA ASP A 32 -12.63 -8.84 10.11
C ASP A 32 -11.17 -9.30 10.04
N GLY A 33 -10.23 -8.36 10.16
CA GLY A 33 -8.80 -8.63 10.09
C GLY A 33 -8.33 -9.10 8.70
N VAL A 34 -7.22 -9.83 8.67
CA VAL A 34 -6.61 -10.35 7.44
C VAL A 34 -7.31 -11.64 7.00
N GLN A 35 -8.20 -11.53 6.04
CA GLN A 35 -8.98 -12.65 5.50
C GLN A 35 -8.21 -13.46 4.43
N GLY A 36 -8.72 -14.63 4.07
CA GLY A 36 -8.10 -15.50 3.05
C GLY A 36 -7.92 -14.80 1.70
N HIS A 37 -8.91 -14.00 1.26
CA HIS A 37 -8.84 -13.23 0.03
C HIS A 37 -7.77 -12.12 0.12
N THR A 38 -7.60 -11.49 1.29
CA THR A 38 -6.56 -10.48 1.53
C THR A 38 -5.17 -11.08 1.34
N ARG A 39 -4.93 -12.29 1.88
CA ARG A 39 -3.66 -13.02 1.68
C ARG A 39 -3.42 -13.36 0.22
N THR A 40 -4.46 -13.71 -0.53
CA THR A 40 -4.33 -14.00 -1.96
C THR A 40 -3.99 -12.75 -2.75
N LEU A 41 -4.69 -11.62 -2.50
CA LEU A 41 -4.35 -10.32 -3.09
C LEU A 41 -2.93 -9.90 -2.76
N TRP A 42 -2.52 -10.05 -1.51
CA TRP A 42 -1.17 -9.73 -1.07
C TRP A 42 -0.09 -10.50 -1.83
N ARG A 43 -0.31 -11.81 -2.05
CA ARG A 43 0.61 -12.65 -2.85
C ARG A 43 0.69 -12.18 -4.30
N LEU A 44 -0.44 -11.79 -4.89
CA LEU A 44 -0.47 -11.25 -6.25
C LEU A 44 0.25 -9.90 -6.34
N LEU A 45 -0.02 -8.97 -5.41
CA LEU A 45 0.69 -7.70 -5.33
C LEU A 45 2.21 -7.90 -5.17
N LYS A 46 2.61 -8.90 -4.40
CA LYS A 46 4.02 -9.31 -4.27
C LYS A 46 4.57 -9.87 -5.56
N HIS A 47 3.82 -10.74 -6.24
CA HIS A 47 4.24 -11.37 -7.50
C HIS A 47 4.48 -10.35 -8.61
N TYR A 48 3.60 -9.35 -8.72
CA TYR A 48 3.71 -8.26 -9.70
C TYR A 48 4.55 -7.08 -9.23
N ASN A 49 5.17 -7.19 -8.06
CA ASN A 49 6.01 -6.14 -7.46
C ASN A 49 5.31 -4.78 -7.36
N VAL A 50 4.02 -4.77 -7.02
CA VAL A 50 3.23 -3.54 -6.88
C VAL A 50 3.42 -2.95 -5.49
N PRO A 51 3.97 -1.73 -5.34
CA PRO A 51 4.05 -1.02 -4.07
C PRO A 51 2.65 -0.82 -3.48
N THR A 52 2.49 -1.02 -2.18
CA THR A 52 1.16 -1.12 -1.59
C THR A 52 1.06 -0.28 -0.32
N PHE A 53 0.03 0.57 -0.26
CA PHE A 53 -0.43 1.23 0.94
C PHE A 53 -1.57 0.41 1.56
N ILE A 54 -1.70 0.43 2.88
CA ILE A 54 -2.75 -0.30 3.59
C ILE A 54 -3.66 0.70 4.29
N PHE A 55 -4.96 0.57 4.10
CA PHE A 55 -5.97 1.34 4.84
C PHE A 55 -6.83 0.40 5.68
N VAL A 56 -6.68 0.51 6.99
CA VAL A 56 -7.50 -0.23 7.95
C VAL A 56 -8.77 0.57 8.23
N ASN A 57 -9.86 0.09 7.64
CA ASN A 57 -11.17 0.73 7.68
C ASN A 57 -12.03 0.21 8.83
N LYS A 58 -13.08 0.96 9.17
CA LYS A 58 -14.06 0.66 10.23
C LYS A 58 -13.48 0.71 11.64
N MET A 59 -12.48 1.56 11.88
CA MET A 59 -11.91 1.77 13.22
C MET A 59 -12.91 2.38 14.23
N ASP A 60 -14.04 2.90 13.75
CA ASP A 60 -15.14 3.42 14.55
C ASP A 60 -16.08 2.35 15.16
N MET A 61 -15.87 1.09 14.77
CA MET A 61 -16.68 -0.02 15.29
C MET A 61 -16.22 -0.45 16.68
N GLN A 62 -17.16 -0.90 17.51
CA GLN A 62 -16.85 -1.38 18.86
C GLN A 62 -15.97 -2.64 18.81
N GLY A 63 -14.94 -2.67 19.64
CA GLY A 63 -14.03 -3.81 19.78
C GLY A 63 -12.86 -3.81 18.79
N THR A 64 -12.71 -2.78 17.97
CA THR A 64 -11.53 -2.59 17.13
C THR A 64 -10.36 -2.08 17.98
N ASP A 65 -9.17 -2.64 17.72
CA ASP A 65 -7.93 -2.33 18.41
C ASP A 65 -6.82 -2.20 17.35
N ALA A 66 -6.26 -0.99 17.24
CA ALA A 66 -5.25 -0.70 16.22
C ALA A 66 -3.97 -1.52 16.44
N GLU A 67 -3.52 -1.68 17.68
CA GLU A 67 -2.30 -2.44 18.01
C GLU A 67 -2.46 -3.91 17.64
N LYS A 68 -3.64 -4.48 17.91
CA LYS A 68 -3.94 -5.86 17.57
C LYS A 68 -3.99 -6.09 16.06
N VAL A 69 -4.63 -5.17 15.32
CA VAL A 69 -4.67 -5.25 13.85
C VAL A 69 -3.27 -5.05 13.28
N GLN A 70 -2.47 -4.13 13.82
CA GLN A 70 -1.09 -3.92 13.40
C GLN A 70 -0.23 -5.17 13.59
N ALA A 71 -0.35 -5.85 14.73
CA ALA A 71 0.35 -7.11 14.98
C ALA A 71 -0.08 -8.20 13.98
N GLU A 72 -1.37 -8.27 13.63
CA GLU A 72 -1.88 -9.20 12.62
C GLU A 72 -1.33 -8.87 11.22
N LEU A 73 -1.31 -7.59 10.83
CA LEU A 73 -0.72 -7.17 9.55
C LEU A 73 0.76 -7.56 9.44
N LYS A 74 1.54 -7.31 10.50
CA LYS A 74 2.96 -7.71 10.56
C LYS A 74 3.12 -9.23 10.41
N SER A 75 2.35 -10.02 11.13
CA SER A 75 2.47 -11.49 11.12
C SER A 75 1.96 -12.15 9.83
N GLU A 76 0.90 -11.62 9.23
CA GLU A 76 0.18 -12.27 8.11
C GLU A 76 0.60 -11.74 6.74
N LEU A 77 1.07 -10.49 6.66
CA LEU A 77 1.45 -9.86 5.41
C LEU A 77 2.96 -9.61 5.33
N SER A 78 3.50 -8.74 6.19
CA SER A 78 4.93 -8.40 6.20
C SER A 78 5.32 -7.63 7.46
N ASP A 79 6.51 -7.89 7.98
CA ASP A 79 7.11 -7.09 9.07
C ASP A 79 7.30 -5.61 8.69
N GLY A 80 7.38 -5.31 7.39
CA GLY A 80 7.45 -3.94 6.84
C GLY A 80 6.13 -3.17 6.89
N CYS A 81 5.04 -3.73 7.46
CA CYS A 81 3.81 -2.98 7.72
C CYS A 81 4.03 -2.04 8.91
N VAL A 82 4.01 -0.73 8.67
CA VAL A 82 4.30 0.31 9.68
C VAL A 82 3.13 1.27 9.81
N ASP A 83 2.72 1.58 11.05
CA ASP A 83 1.69 2.59 11.33
C ASP A 83 2.26 4.00 11.15
N PHE A 84 1.82 4.70 10.12
CA PHE A 84 2.25 6.07 9.82
C PHE A 84 1.64 7.14 10.74
N SER A 85 0.81 6.72 11.71
CA SER A 85 0.31 7.57 12.80
C SER A 85 1.10 7.37 14.11
N SER A 86 2.05 6.42 14.15
CA SER A 86 2.86 6.11 15.34
C SER A 86 3.79 7.25 15.72
N GLN A 87 4.04 7.41 17.02
CA GLN A 87 5.05 8.34 17.53
C GLN A 87 6.47 7.85 17.27
N ASP A 88 6.65 6.53 17.22
CA ASP A 88 7.94 5.86 17.00
C ASP A 88 8.15 5.52 15.52
N LEU A 89 7.50 6.26 14.61
CA LEU A 89 7.48 5.99 13.17
C LEU A 89 8.89 5.83 12.58
N PHE A 90 9.82 6.74 12.90
CA PHE A 90 11.16 6.70 12.31
C PHE A 90 11.99 5.52 12.79
N GLU A 91 11.82 5.12 14.05
CA GLU A 91 12.49 3.93 14.59
C GLU A 91 11.96 2.66 13.92
N GLU A 92 10.64 2.54 13.75
CA GLU A 92 10.04 1.40 13.05
C GLU A 92 10.47 1.35 11.57
N LEU A 93 10.51 2.48 10.89
CA LEU A 93 10.94 2.58 9.48
C LEU A 93 12.42 2.20 9.32
N ALA A 94 13.28 2.66 10.23
CA ALA A 94 14.70 2.34 10.22
C ALA A 94 14.95 0.83 10.34
N MET A 95 14.09 0.10 11.06
CA MET A 95 14.19 -1.36 11.18
C MET A 95 13.74 -2.12 9.92
N CYS A 96 13.05 -1.47 8.98
CA CYS A 96 12.52 -2.12 7.78
C CYS A 96 13.51 -2.14 6.60
N SER A 97 14.49 -1.24 6.59
CA SER A 97 15.38 -1.04 5.44
C SER A 97 16.75 -0.57 5.89
N GLU A 98 17.82 -1.18 5.34
CA GLU A 98 19.21 -0.82 5.66
C GLU A 98 19.52 0.64 5.31
N PRO A 99 19.12 1.19 4.14
CA PRO A 99 19.32 2.60 3.84
C PRO A 99 18.62 3.56 4.81
N LEU A 100 17.42 3.20 5.29
CA LEU A 100 16.71 4.01 6.29
C LEU A 100 17.38 3.93 7.67
N LEU A 101 17.92 2.77 8.02
CA LEU A 101 18.67 2.61 9.26
C LEU A 101 19.94 3.48 9.27
N ASP A 102 20.69 3.47 8.17
CA ASP A 102 21.91 4.27 8.03
C ASP A 102 21.61 5.77 8.15
N GLU A 103 20.58 6.26 7.45
CA GLU A 103 20.14 7.66 7.51
C GLU A 103 19.71 8.05 8.94
N PHE A 104 18.92 7.20 9.59
CA PHE A 104 18.45 7.43 10.96
C PHE A 104 19.60 7.47 11.97
N MET A 105 20.59 6.58 11.82
CA MET A 105 21.77 6.57 12.67
C MET A 105 22.67 7.79 12.50
N GLU A 106 22.72 8.37 11.30
CA GLU A 106 23.51 9.56 11.01
C GLU A 106 22.84 10.86 11.45
N SER A 107 21.52 11.01 11.19
CA SER A 107 20.81 12.29 11.36
C SER A 107 19.76 12.29 12.46
N GLY A 108 19.28 11.13 12.90
CA GLY A 108 18.13 10.97 13.79
C GLY A 108 16.78 11.26 13.12
N GLU A 109 16.77 11.56 11.84
CA GLU A 109 15.58 11.86 11.04
C GLU A 109 15.62 11.07 9.73
N LEU A 110 14.44 10.89 9.10
CA LEU A 110 14.30 10.25 7.80
C LEU A 110 13.71 11.22 6.79
N THR A 111 14.26 11.23 5.58
CA THR A 111 13.73 12.04 4.49
C THR A 111 12.56 11.35 3.79
N ASP A 112 11.58 12.15 3.36
CA ASP A 112 10.42 11.64 2.59
C ASP A 112 10.84 10.89 1.32
N ALA A 113 11.93 11.32 0.69
CA ALA A 113 12.44 10.70 -0.53
C ALA A 113 12.93 9.27 -0.27
N HIS A 114 13.64 9.02 0.82
CA HIS A 114 14.11 7.68 1.17
C HIS A 114 12.95 6.79 1.64
N ILE A 115 12.00 7.34 2.40
CA ILE A 115 10.77 6.61 2.76
C ILE A 115 9.99 6.22 1.50
N ALA A 116 9.78 7.15 0.56
CA ALA A 116 9.08 6.88 -0.70
C ALA A 116 9.80 5.82 -1.54
N GLN A 117 11.14 5.81 -1.53
CA GLN A 117 11.94 4.79 -2.20
C GLN A 117 11.75 3.42 -1.54
N ALA A 118 11.79 3.32 -0.22
CA ALA A 118 11.55 2.07 0.51
C ALA A 118 10.12 1.52 0.27
N VAL A 119 9.13 2.40 0.17
CA VAL A 119 7.75 2.03 -0.23
C VAL A 119 7.73 1.50 -1.66
N ALA A 120 8.41 2.18 -2.61
CA ALA A 120 8.49 1.75 -4.01
C ALA A 120 9.21 0.41 -4.17
N GLN A 121 10.19 0.11 -3.32
CA GLN A 121 10.92 -1.16 -3.28
C GLN A 121 10.20 -2.28 -2.52
N ARG A 122 9.04 -1.96 -1.92
CA ARG A 122 8.25 -2.89 -1.11
C ARG A 122 8.95 -3.38 0.16
N GLU A 123 9.81 -2.58 0.73
CA GLU A 123 10.42 -2.79 2.03
C GLU A 123 9.53 -2.26 3.15
N VAL A 124 8.81 -1.15 2.86
CA VAL A 124 7.87 -0.50 3.77
C VAL A 124 6.46 -0.48 3.15
N PHE A 125 5.47 -0.78 3.98
CA PHE A 125 4.04 -0.74 3.63
C PHE A 125 3.32 0.20 4.59
N PRO A 126 3.06 1.46 4.16
CA PRO A 126 2.39 2.44 5.00
C PRO A 126 0.99 1.98 5.40
N CYS A 127 0.71 1.90 6.70
CA CYS A 127 -0.57 1.56 7.26
C CYS A 127 -1.24 2.82 7.83
N PHE A 128 -2.49 3.04 7.45
CA PHE A 128 -3.34 4.12 7.93
C PHE A 128 -4.62 3.56 8.51
N TYR A 129 -5.07 4.11 9.63
CA TYR A 129 -6.24 3.63 10.38
C TYR A 129 -7.33 4.69 10.39
N GLY A 130 -8.56 4.32 10.03
CA GLY A 130 -9.64 5.29 10.00
C GLY A 130 -11.02 4.68 9.72
N SER A 131 -11.99 5.54 9.41
CA SER A 131 -13.33 5.16 9.00
C SER A 131 -13.72 5.90 7.72
N ALA A 132 -13.82 5.17 6.62
CA ALA A 132 -14.23 5.74 5.33
C ALA A 132 -15.67 6.27 5.39
N LEU A 133 -16.56 5.61 6.14
CA LEU A 133 -17.95 6.04 6.29
C LEU A 133 -18.07 7.41 7.00
N LYS A 134 -17.20 7.65 7.99
CA LYS A 134 -17.18 8.91 8.75
C LYS A 134 -16.19 9.92 8.19
N LEU A 135 -15.48 9.57 7.10
CA LEU A 135 -14.37 10.35 6.55
C LEU A 135 -13.25 10.62 7.57
N ASP A 136 -13.18 9.80 8.63
CA ASP A 136 -12.17 9.93 9.66
C ASP A 136 -10.82 9.39 9.14
N ARG A 137 -9.78 10.25 9.18
CA ARG A 137 -8.41 9.98 8.73
C ARG A 137 -8.24 9.52 7.27
N VAL A 138 -9.24 9.74 6.42
CA VAL A 138 -9.12 9.52 4.98
C VAL A 138 -8.19 10.55 4.34
N ASP A 139 -8.23 11.79 4.84
CA ASP A 139 -7.33 12.87 4.47
C ASP A 139 -5.87 12.53 4.78
N THR A 140 -5.60 11.88 5.92
CA THR A 140 -4.26 11.41 6.30
C THR A 140 -3.72 10.38 5.29
N LEU A 141 -4.56 9.45 4.84
CA LEU A 141 -4.19 8.50 3.77
C LEU A 141 -3.86 9.26 2.47
N ILE A 142 -4.71 10.21 2.07
CA ILE A 142 -4.50 10.97 0.81
C ILE A 142 -3.20 11.79 0.88
N GLN A 143 -2.91 12.41 2.02
CA GLN A 143 -1.65 13.12 2.24
C GLN A 143 -0.46 12.16 2.19
N GLY A 144 -0.56 10.98 2.82
CA GLY A 144 0.46 9.95 2.77
C GLY A 144 0.72 9.46 1.35
N LEU A 145 -0.32 9.24 0.55
CA LEU A 145 -0.19 8.91 -0.87
C LEU A 145 0.55 10.02 -1.65
N SER A 146 0.14 11.27 -1.47
CA SER A 146 0.76 12.41 -2.17
C SER A 146 2.23 12.61 -1.77
N ARG A 147 2.61 12.23 -0.56
CA ARG A 147 3.94 12.45 0.00
C ARG A 147 4.91 11.31 -0.33
N PHE A 148 4.42 10.07 -0.34
CA PHE A 148 5.27 8.88 -0.43
C PHE A 148 5.10 8.07 -1.72
N MET A 149 4.32 8.54 -2.68
CA MET A 149 4.31 7.98 -4.03
C MET A 149 5.40 8.65 -4.87
N CYS A 150 6.30 7.83 -5.42
CA CYS A 150 7.26 8.32 -6.41
C CYS A 150 6.56 8.50 -7.75
N GLU A 151 6.74 9.66 -8.40
CA GLU A 151 6.33 9.82 -9.79
C GLU A 151 7.16 8.90 -10.69
N ARG A 152 6.49 8.01 -11.41
CA ARG A 152 7.14 7.25 -12.48
C ARG A 152 7.18 8.12 -13.72
N ASN A 153 8.36 8.42 -14.21
CA ASN A 153 8.53 8.99 -15.55
C ASN A 153 8.19 7.91 -16.58
N TYR A 154 6.99 7.98 -17.13
CA TYR A 154 6.64 7.19 -18.31
C TYR A 154 7.32 7.83 -19.52
N PRO A 155 7.96 7.04 -20.42
CA PRO A 155 8.42 7.58 -21.69
C PRO A 155 7.20 8.13 -22.46
N ASP A 156 7.34 9.34 -22.99
CA ASP A 156 6.29 10.04 -23.76
C ASP A 156 5.84 9.29 -25.02
N ASP A 157 6.54 8.24 -25.40
CA ASP A 157 6.22 7.38 -26.53
C ASP A 157 5.23 6.27 -26.14
N PHE A 158 4.00 6.62 -25.83
CA PHE A 158 2.89 5.69 -25.89
C PHE A 158 2.59 5.39 -27.36
N PHE A 159 3.29 4.42 -27.93
CA PHE A 159 2.95 3.87 -29.24
C PHE A 159 1.63 3.11 -29.09
N CYS A 160 0.52 3.78 -29.33
CA CYS A 160 -0.76 3.13 -29.52
C CYS A 160 -0.73 2.44 -30.88
N PRO A 161 -0.66 1.10 -30.99
CA PRO A 161 -0.76 0.43 -32.28
C PRO A 161 -2.15 0.76 -32.84
N ARG A 162 -2.20 1.51 -33.94
CA ARG A 162 -3.44 1.75 -34.69
C ARG A 162 -4.02 0.39 -35.04
N ILE A 163 -5.21 0.12 -34.52
CA ILE A 163 -6.03 -0.97 -35.02
C ILE A 163 -6.27 -0.64 -36.50
N GLN A 164 -5.60 -1.36 -37.40
CA GLN A 164 -5.93 -1.32 -38.82
C GLN A 164 -7.30 -1.98 -38.97
N ASP A 165 -8.31 -1.15 -39.27
CA ASP A 165 -9.59 -1.63 -39.79
C ASP A 165 -9.32 -2.53 -40.99
N ARG A 166 -9.50 -3.83 -40.81
CA ARG A 166 -9.67 -4.75 -41.93
C ARG A 166 -11.07 -4.54 -42.47
N GLN A 167 -11.17 -3.62 -43.45
CA GLN A 167 -12.23 -3.69 -44.44
C GLN A 167 -11.75 -4.66 -45.54
N GLY A 168 -12.57 -5.69 -45.77
CA GLY A 168 -12.41 -6.67 -46.83
C GLY A 168 -13.32 -7.84 -46.61
#